data_2cace6ff95a71890f176b4e879e7da56
#
_entry.id   2cace6ff95a71890f176b4e879e7da56
#
_cell.length_a   1.000
_cell.length_b   1.000
_cell.length_c   1.000
_cell.angle_alpha   90.00
_cell.angle_beta   90.00
_cell.angle_gamma   90.00
#
_symmetry.space_group_name_H-M   'P 1'
#
loop_
_entity.id
_entity.type
_entity.pdbx_description
1 polymer ?
#
loop_
_entity_poly.entity_id
_entity_poly.type
_entity_poly.pdbx_seq_one_letter_code
_entity_poly.pdbx_strand_id
1 'polypeptide(L)'
;RTQNPFKTMYWAVQGMGAELATGAAPFAMSRSMPEKLRMFVVGTEAKFIKRAKGRITFTCNDVAAARQAIEESMDTGEAVERDFVSIGKDSSGEVVSEWVFKWNFLVMGRT
;
A
#
# COMPACT_ATOMS: atom_id res chain seq x y z
N ARG A 1 -27.07 0.97 -13.68
CA ARG A 1 -26.90 0.52 -13.30
C ARG A 1 -26.47 -0.47 -13.32
N THR A 2 -26.36 -1.14 -13.72
CA THR A 2 -26.07 -2.12 -13.44
C THR A 2 -24.86 -2.52 -13.34
N GLN A 3 -24.35 -2.71 -12.38
CA GLN A 3 -23.04 -3.13 -12.11
C GLN A 3 -22.91 -4.60 -12.13
N ASN A 4 -21.83 -5.09 -12.63
CA ASN A 4 -21.48 -6.48 -12.54
C ASN A 4 -20.93 -6.74 -11.14
N PRO A 5 -21.65 -7.48 -10.28
CA PRO A 5 -21.18 -7.69 -8.90
C PRO A 5 -19.84 -8.40 -8.84
N PHE A 6 -19.56 -9.32 -9.73
CA PHE A 6 -18.28 -10.00 -9.75
C PHE A 6 -17.13 -9.03 -10.01
N LYS A 7 -17.35 -8.09 -10.92
CA LYS A 7 -16.33 -7.13 -11.24
C LYS A 7 -16.01 -6.24 -10.05
N THR A 8 -17.05 -5.82 -9.34
CA THR A 8 -16.89 -4.99 -8.17
C THR A 8 -16.14 -5.72 -7.07
N MET A 9 -16.53 -6.98 -6.80
CA MET A 9 -15.89 -7.78 -5.78
C MET A 9 -14.43 -8.06 -6.14
N TYR A 10 -14.19 -8.37 -7.41
CA TYR A 10 -12.84 -8.63 -7.88
C TYR A 10 -11.93 -7.43 -7.68
N TRP A 11 -12.43 -6.25 -8.02
CA TRP A 11 -11.70 -5.01 -7.85
C TRP A 11 -11.37 -4.78 -6.38
N ALA A 12 -12.36 -4.97 -5.51
CA ALA A 12 -12.17 -4.75 -4.08
C ALA A 12 -11.15 -5.72 -3.49
N VAL A 13 -11.21 -6.98 -3.89
CA VAL A 13 -10.26 -7.98 -3.39
C VAL A 13 -8.85 -7.65 -3.84
N GLN A 14 -8.68 -7.26 -5.10
CA GLN A 14 -7.36 -6.84 -5.58
C GLN A 14 -6.86 -5.62 -4.83
N GLY A 15 -7.75 -4.64 -4.60
CA GLY A 15 -7.37 -3.44 -3.89
C GLY A 15 -6.88 -3.72 -2.48
N MET A 16 -7.55 -4.63 -1.78
CA MET A 16 -7.14 -5.02 -0.43
C MET A 16 -5.76 -5.66 -0.44
N GLY A 17 -5.52 -6.58 -1.39
CA GLY A 17 -4.22 -7.23 -1.49
C GLY A 17 -3.11 -6.25 -1.82
N ALA A 18 -3.39 -5.34 -2.75
CA ALA A 18 -2.40 -4.35 -3.16
C ALA A 18 -2.06 -3.40 -2.01
N GLU A 19 -3.09 -2.98 -1.26
CA GLU A 19 -2.88 -2.08 -0.13
C GLU A 19 -2.06 -2.76 0.96
N LEU A 20 -2.38 -4.02 1.28
CA LEU A 20 -1.64 -4.76 2.28
C LEU A 20 -0.17 -4.87 1.91
N ALA A 21 0.14 -5.06 0.63
CA ALA A 21 1.52 -5.15 0.19
C ALA A 21 2.27 -3.86 0.47
N THR A 22 1.62 -2.70 0.30
CA THR A 22 2.29 -1.42 0.55
C THR A 22 2.36 -1.08 2.02
N GLY A 23 1.42 -1.54 2.83
CA GLY A 23 1.35 -1.19 4.24
C GLY A 23 2.12 -2.14 5.16
N ALA A 24 2.53 -3.30 4.65
CA ALA A 24 3.12 -4.32 5.52
C ALA A 24 4.43 -3.86 6.16
N ALA A 25 5.33 -3.27 5.38
CA ALA A 25 6.63 -2.85 5.91
C ALA A 25 6.49 -1.72 6.94
N PRO A 26 5.77 -0.62 6.66
CA PRO A 26 5.62 0.42 7.67
C PRO A 26 4.86 -0.07 8.90
N PHE A 27 3.89 -0.97 8.73
CA PHE A 27 3.18 -1.53 9.87
C PHE A 27 4.14 -2.32 10.77
N ALA A 28 4.98 -3.14 10.17
CA ALA A 28 5.98 -3.91 10.92
C ALA A 28 6.95 -2.99 11.64
N MET A 29 7.38 -1.91 10.98
CA MET A 29 8.26 -0.93 11.59
C MET A 29 7.60 -0.27 12.79
N SER A 30 6.32 0.06 12.70
CA SER A 30 5.61 0.71 13.79
C SER A 30 5.58 -0.15 15.05
N ARG A 31 5.56 -1.46 14.88
CA ARG A 31 5.50 -2.36 16.03
C ARG A 31 6.79 -2.44 16.80
N SER A 32 7.90 -2.02 16.21
CA SER A 32 9.19 -2.04 16.89
C SER A 32 9.61 -0.66 17.41
N MET A 33 8.74 0.34 17.24
CA MET A 33 9.02 1.71 17.68
C MET A 33 8.37 1.98 19.03
N PRO A 34 9.05 2.73 19.91
CA PRO A 34 8.41 3.19 21.15
C PRO A 34 7.36 4.27 20.88
N GLU A 35 7.56 5.06 19.84
CA GLU A 35 6.61 6.10 19.45
C GLU A 35 5.42 5.48 18.75
N LYS A 36 4.32 6.22 18.71
CA LYS A 36 3.14 5.81 18.00
C LYS A 36 3.21 6.30 16.57
N LEU A 37 2.91 5.43 15.64
CA LEU A 37 2.86 5.80 14.23
C LEU A 37 1.40 5.78 13.78
N ARG A 38 0.92 6.93 13.27
CA ARG A 38 -0.38 7.00 12.61
C ARG A 38 -0.12 6.91 11.11
N MET A 39 -0.76 5.96 10.46
CA MET A 39 -0.60 5.79 9.01
C MET A 39 -1.94 5.48 8.38
N PHE A 40 -2.21 6.09 7.25
CA PHE A 40 -3.43 5.81 6.49
C PHE A 40 -3.24 6.21 5.04
N VAL A 41 -4.05 5.61 4.17
CA VAL A 41 -4.01 5.90 2.74
C VAL A 41 -4.85 7.13 2.47
N VAL A 42 -4.27 8.12 1.79
CA VAL A 42 -4.99 9.33 1.41
C VAL A 42 -5.39 9.34 -0.06
N GLY A 43 -4.84 8.45 -0.87
CA GLY A 43 -5.21 8.36 -2.26
C GLY A 43 -4.69 7.09 -2.88
N THR A 44 -5.32 6.68 -3.98
CA THR A 44 -4.90 5.49 -4.69
C THR A 44 -5.20 5.64 -6.17
N GLU A 45 -4.34 5.05 -6.98
CA GLU A 45 -4.57 4.91 -8.41
C GLU A 45 -4.31 3.47 -8.78
N ALA A 46 -5.09 2.95 -9.72
CA ALA A 46 -4.91 1.58 -10.18
C ALA A 46 -4.95 1.55 -11.69
N LYS A 47 -4.07 0.75 -12.26
CA LYS A 47 -4.07 0.48 -13.69
C LYS A 47 -4.23 -1.03 -13.86
N PHE A 48 -5.28 -1.42 -14.57
CA PHE A 48 -5.52 -2.83 -14.86
C PHE A 48 -5.01 -3.10 -16.26
N ILE A 49 -4.05 -4.00 -16.37
CA ILE A 49 -3.31 -4.20 -17.62
C ILE A 49 -3.95 -5.32 -18.41
N LYS A 50 -4.32 -6.40 -17.71
CA LYS A 50 -4.95 -7.53 -18.39
C LYS A 50 -5.70 -8.35 -17.35
N ARG A 51 -6.52 -9.27 -17.86
CA ARG A 51 -7.27 -10.17 -16.99
C ARG A 51 -6.30 -11.13 -16.30
N ALA A 52 -6.48 -11.30 -15.00
CA ALA A 52 -5.63 -12.18 -14.22
C ALA A 52 -6.03 -13.63 -14.45
N LYS A 53 -5.03 -14.51 -14.44
CA LYS A 53 -5.25 -15.95 -14.54
C LYS A 53 -4.80 -16.57 -13.22
N GLY A 54 -5.80 -17.01 -12.44
CA GLY A 54 -5.52 -17.67 -11.18
C GLY A 54 -5.21 -16.68 -10.07
N ARG A 55 -4.36 -17.10 -9.15
CA ARG A 55 -4.03 -16.31 -7.97
C ARG A 55 -3.17 -15.11 -8.34
N ILE A 56 -3.45 -13.98 -7.69
CA ILE A 56 -2.67 -12.77 -7.89
C ILE A 56 -1.78 -12.55 -6.68
N THR A 57 -0.51 -12.27 -6.93
CA THR A 57 0.47 -11.95 -5.88
C THR A 57 0.86 -10.49 -6.04
N PHE A 58 0.82 -9.75 -4.93
CA PHE A 58 1.17 -8.33 -4.93
C PHE A 58 2.52 -8.14 -4.26
N THR A 59 3.38 -7.34 -4.90
CA THR A 59 4.72 -7.07 -4.40
C THR A 59 4.94 -5.57 -4.33
N CYS A 60 5.48 -5.11 -3.20
CA CYS A 60 5.87 -3.73 -3.02
C CYS A 60 7.32 -3.71 -2.55
N ASN A 61 8.15 -2.92 -3.24
CA ASN A 61 9.58 -2.85 -2.93
C ASN A 61 9.99 -1.52 -2.34
N ASP A 62 9.06 -0.84 -1.66
CA ASP A 62 9.30 0.51 -1.15
C ASP A 62 9.65 0.55 0.34
N VAL A 63 10.34 -0.49 0.82
CA VAL A 63 10.71 -0.59 2.25
C VAL A 63 11.59 0.58 2.67
N ALA A 64 12.59 0.93 1.85
CA ALA A 64 13.49 2.04 2.16
C ALA A 64 12.73 3.36 2.20
N ALA A 65 11.80 3.55 1.26
CA ALA A 65 11.00 4.77 1.23
C ALA A 65 10.10 4.87 2.46
N ALA A 66 9.56 3.74 2.92
CA ALA A 66 8.75 3.72 4.14
C ALA A 66 9.57 4.12 5.35
N ARG A 67 10.78 3.57 5.45
CA ARG A 67 11.67 3.92 6.57
C ARG A 67 12.02 5.39 6.55
N GLN A 68 12.34 5.92 5.38
CA GLN A 68 12.69 7.33 5.24
C GLN A 68 11.53 8.24 5.62
N ALA A 69 10.31 7.88 5.22
CA ALA A 69 9.14 8.67 5.54
C ALA A 69 8.91 8.72 7.05
N ILE A 70 9.05 7.58 7.72
CA ILE A 70 8.89 7.52 9.16
C ILE A 70 9.96 8.34 9.87
N GLU A 71 11.21 8.22 9.41
CA GLU A 71 12.32 8.98 10.01
C GLU A 71 12.12 10.47 9.81
N GLU A 72 11.69 10.87 8.63
CA GLU A 72 11.44 12.28 8.37
C GLU A 72 10.35 12.83 9.27
N SER A 73 9.26 12.07 9.45
CA SER A 73 8.20 12.52 10.34
C SER A 73 8.69 12.61 11.78
N MET A 74 9.54 11.67 12.18
CA MET A 74 10.10 11.69 13.52
C MET A 74 10.95 12.93 13.75
N ASP A 75 11.76 13.29 12.73
CA ASP A 75 12.68 14.44 12.85
C ASP A 75 11.95 15.76 12.83
N THR A 76 10.90 15.87 12.01
CA THR A 76 10.22 17.15 11.81
C THR A 76 9.01 17.34 12.71
N GLY A 77 8.45 16.26 13.22
CA GLY A 77 7.20 16.30 13.96
C GLY A 77 5.98 16.51 13.09
N GLU A 78 6.12 16.44 11.79
CA GLU A 78 5.04 16.69 10.85
C GLU A 78 4.69 15.45 10.05
N ALA A 79 3.50 15.46 9.48
CA ALA A 79 3.05 14.36 8.62
C ALA A 79 3.85 14.34 7.32
N VAL A 80 4.13 13.15 6.83
CA VAL A 80 4.87 12.93 5.60
C VAL A 80 4.05 12.02 4.70
N GLU A 81 3.95 12.40 3.43
CA GLU A 81 3.23 11.57 2.45
C GLU A 81 4.19 10.98 1.44
N ARG A 82 3.96 9.72 1.10
CA ARG A 82 4.78 9.03 0.10
C ARG A 82 3.90 8.09 -0.69
N ASP A 83 4.26 7.93 -1.95
CA ASP A 83 3.60 6.99 -2.85
C ASP A 83 4.34 5.67 -2.81
N PHE A 84 3.60 4.59 -2.61
CA PHE A 84 4.16 3.24 -2.68
C PHE A 84 3.46 2.50 -3.80
N VAL A 85 4.23 1.71 -4.53
CA VAL A 85 3.75 0.99 -5.71
C VAL A 85 3.59 -0.48 -5.37
N SER A 86 2.44 -1.04 -5.75
CA SER A 86 2.17 -2.46 -5.58
C SER A 86 1.89 -3.05 -6.96
N ILE A 87 2.65 -4.06 -7.31
CA ILE A 87 2.54 -4.71 -8.62
C ILE A 87 1.87 -6.06 -8.44
N GLY A 88 0.77 -6.27 -9.14
CA GLY A 88 0.04 -7.53 -9.11
C GLY A 88 0.44 -8.42 -10.27
N LYS A 89 0.81 -9.65 -9.97
CA LYS A 89 1.14 -10.66 -10.99
C LYS A 89 0.24 -11.85 -10.80
N ASP A 90 -0.15 -12.46 -11.91
CA ASP A 90 -1.00 -13.65 -11.83
C ASP A 90 -0.14 -14.92 -11.72
N SER A 91 -0.79 -16.07 -11.75
CA SER A 91 -0.10 -17.33 -11.56
C SER A 91 0.85 -17.67 -12.69
N SER A 92 0.73 -17.01 -13.85
CA SER A 92 1.67 -17.20 -14.94
C SER A 92 2.85 -16.25 -14.85
N GLY A 93 2.89 -15.38 -13.85
CA GLY A 93 4.00 -14.46 -13.65
C GLY A 93 3.89 -13.16 -14.42
N GLU A 94 2.75 -12.92 -15.06
CA GLU A 94 2.56 -11.70 -15.83
C GLU A 94 1.93 -10.61 -14.99
N VAL A 95 2.36 -9.37 -15.25
CA VAL A 95 1.81 -8.21 -14.54
C VAL A 95 0.38 -7.99 -15.01
N VAL A 96 -0.56 -7.98 -14.09
CA VAL A 96 -1.98 -7.79 -14.40
C VAL A 96 -2.50 -6.46 -13.88
N SER A 97 -1.85 -5.88 -12.88
CA SER A 97 -2.27 -4.58 -12.36
C SER A 97 -1.12 -3.88 -11.68
N GLU A 98 -1.22 -2.55 -11.68
CA GLU A 98 -0.25 -1.69 -10.98
C GLU A 98 -1.05 -0.73 -10.13
N TRP A 99 -0.66 -0.63 -8.86
CA TRP A 99 -1.36 0.21 -7.90
C TRP A 99 -0.38 1.19 -7.27
N VAL A 100 -0.82 2.42 -7.08
CA VAL A 100 -0.06 3.41 -6.34
C VAL A 100 -0.92 3.82 -5.16
N PHE A 101 -0.37 3.73 -3.96
CA PHE A 101 -1.04 4.18 -2.75
C PHE A 101 -0.24 5.30 -2.13
N LYS A 102 -0.90 6.43 -1.93
CA LYS A 102 -0.27 7.54 -1.22
C LYS A 102 -0.60 7.37 0.25
N TRP A 103 0.42 7.10 1.03
CA TRP A 103 0.31 6.93 2.47
C TRP A 103 0.71 8.18 3.21
N ASN A 104 -0.02 8.49 4.26
CA ASN A 104 0.31 9.58 5.18
C ASN A 104 0.84 8.97 6.46
N PHE A 105 2.01 9.42 6.90
CA PHE A 105 2.66 8.93 8.10
C PHE A 105 2.87 10.08 9.07
N LEU A 106 2.51 9.86 10.33
CA LEU A 106 2.80 10.82 11.38
C LEU A 106 3.29 10.08 12.61
N VAL A 107 4.52 10.38 13.01
CA VAL A 107 5.08 9.83 14.25
C VAL A 107 4.67 10.77 15.37
N MET A 108 3.92 10.24 16.33
CA MET A 108 3.45 11.02 17.46
C MET A 108 4.40 10.84 18.62
N GLY A 109 4.63 11.91 19.36
CA GLY A 109 5.57 11.85 20.45
C GLY A 109 5.14 10.89 21.53
N ARG A 110 6.08 10.49 22.35
CA ARG A 110 5.77 9.70 23.52
C ARG A 110 5.05 10.53 24.53
N THR A 111 4.15 9.91 25.21
CA THR A 111 3.44 10.60 26.28
C THR A 111 3.90 10.09 27.62
#